data_a5e60bd4393a14b06f25f59a0237c7b1
#
_entry.id   a5e60bd4393a14b06f25f59a0237c7b1
#
_cell.length_a   1.000
_cell.length_b   1.000
_cell.length_c   1.000
_cell.angle_alpha   90.00
_cell.angle_beta   90.00
_cell.angle_gamma   90.00
#
_symmetry.space_group_name_H-M   'P 1'
#
loop_
_entity.id
_entity.type
_entity.pdbx_description
1 polymer ?
#
loop_
_entity_poly.entity_id
_entity_poly.type
_entity_poly.pdbx_seq_one_letter_code
_entity_poly.pdbx_strand_id
1 'polypeptide(L)'
;MAIQGGCYCGEVRYEAAGEPVMRAQCFCRECQYITGGDSLLVLGVPEAGFRLTRGALKPFRRSDLAKPVTREFCANCGTHVTTRAMPGVVMVKVGTLDDRSVFGGPQMAIYTCDKQPYHRVPSDIPTFEKLPT
;
A
#
# COMPACT_ATOMS: atom_id res chain seq x y z
N MET A 1 -14.08 12.53 8.14
CA MET A 1 -12.83 13.29 8.04
C MET A 1 -11.93 12.63 7.00
N ALA A 2 -11.31 13.39 6.12
CA ALA A 2 -10.46 12.82 5.08
C ALA A 2 -9.05 12.52 5.60
N ILE A 3 -8.52 11.38 5.17
CA ILE A 3 -7.12 11.02 5.37
C ILE A 3 -6.30 11.78 4.33
N GLN A 4 -5.17 12.32 4.74
CA GLN A 4 -4.29 13.07 3.84
C GLN A 4 -2.88 12.48 3.85
N GLY A 5 -2.21 12.60 2.74
CA GLY A 5 -0.83 12.16 2.61
C GLY A 5 -0.21 12.59 1.30
N GLY A 6 0.98 12.09 1.04
CA GLY A 6 1.70 12.41 -0.17
C GLY A 6 3.10 11.81 -0.21
N CYS A 7 3.84 12.15 -1.27
CA CYS A 7 5.18 11.63 -1.48
C CYS A 7 6.23 12.41 -0.67
N TYR A 8 7.43 11.85 -0.62
CA TYR A 8 8.54 12.42 0.15
C TYR A 8 8.92 13.84 -0.29
N CYS A 9 8.92 14.13 -1.59
CA CYS A 9 9.29 15.47 -2.08
C CYS A 9 8.14 16.48 -2.04
N GLY A 10 6.92 16.04 -1.75
CA GLY A 10 5.75 16.90 -1.66
C GLY A 10 5.08 17.26 -2.98
N GLU A 11 5.60 16.80 -4.12
CA GLU A 11 4.96 17.08 -5.42
C GLU A 11 3.60 16.42 -5.57
N VAL A 12 3.42 15.24 -4.95
CA VAL A 12 2.17 14.50 -5.00
C VAL A 12 1.49 14.57 -3.65
N ARG A 13 0.23 15.00 -3.65
CA ARG A 13 -0.61 15.02 -2.46
C ARG A 13 -1.93 14.35 -2.76
N TYR A 14 -2.54 13.71 -1.76
CA TYR A 14 -3.82 13.03 -1.91
C TYR A 14 -4.70 13.21 -0.68
N GLU A 15 -5.99 12.98 -0.89
CA GLU A 15 -6.97 12.80 0.17
C GLU A 15 -7.71 11.49 -0.04
N ALA A 16 -8.09 10.84 1.04
CA ALA A 16 -8.90 9.64 1.01
C ALA A 16 -10.05 9.80 2.00
N ALA A 17 -11.27 9.84 1.48
CA ALA A 17 -12.48 9.91 2.29
C ALA A 17 -13.10 8.52 2.41
N GLY A 18 -13.83 8.29 3.50
CA GLY A 18 -14.47 7.02 3.78
C GLY A 18 -13.66 6.16 4.73
N GLU A 19 -14.30 5.16 5.30
CA GLU A 19 -13.65 4.26 6.25
C GLU A 19 -12.69 3.33 5.54
N PRO A 20 -11.46 3.17 6.05
CA PRO A 20 -10.55 2.16 5.53
C PRO A 20 -11.17 0.77 5.60
N VAL A 21 -10.94 -0.02 4.56
CA VAL A 21 -11.51 -1.37 4.45
C VAL A 21 -10.50 -2.46 4.72
N MET A 22 -9.21 -2.12 4.80
CA MET A 22 -8.14 -3.10 5.00
C MET A 22 -6.92 -2.46 5.62
N ARG A 23 -6.34 -3.14 6.60
CA ARG A 23 -5.06 -2.77 7.22
C ARG A 23 -4.19 -4.01 7.20
N ALA A 24 -3.17 -4.03 6.36
CA ALA A 24 -2.40 -5.23 6.15
C ALA A 24 -0.89 -4.99 6.15
N GLN A 25 -0.18 -6.04 6.51
CA GLN A 25 1.26 -6.14 6.35
C GLN A 25 1.52 -7.19 5.27
N CYS A 26 2.11 -6.77 4.16
CA CYS A 26 2.29 -7.62 3.00
C CYS A 26 3.75 -8.02 2.85
N PHE A 27 4.00 -9.33 2.77
CA PHE A 27 5.35 -9.89 2.65
C PHE A 27 5.70 -10.31 1.22
N CYS A 28 4.86 -9.98 0.23
CA CYS A 28 5.07 -10.44 -1.14
C CYS A 28 6.40 -9.93 -1.70
N ARG A 29 6.93 -10.65 -2.69
CA ARG A 29 8.21 -10.32 -3.28
C ARG A 29 8.25 -8.90 -3.85
N GLU A 30 7.17 -8.47 -4.49
CA GLU A 30 7.07 -7.12 -5.04
C GLU A 30 7.12 -6.06 -3.95
N CYS A 31 6.50 -6.32 -2.80
CA CYS A 31 6.56 -5.39 -1.67
C CYS A 31 7.97 -5.26 -1.14
N GLN A 32 8.76 -6.34 -1.17
CA GLN A 32 10.17 -6.29 -0.76
C GLN A 32 10.99 -5.38 -1.67
N TYR A 33 10.69 -5.36 -2.96
CA TYR A 33 11.33 -4.41 -3.87
C TYR A 33 10.94 -2.96 -3.55
N ILE A 34 9.69 -2.73 -3.20
CA ILE A 34 9.20 -1.38 -2.91
C ILE A 34 9.85 -0.83 -1.63
N THR A 35 9.99 -1.65 -0.61
CA THR A 35 10.52 -1.22 0.70
C THR A 35 12.04 -1.28 0.78
N GLY A 36 12.68 -2.01 -0.12
CA GLY A 36 14.11 -2.28 -0.03
C GLY A 36 14.45 -3.53 0.78
N GLY A 37 13.46 -4.42 1.02
CA GLY A 37 13.72 -5.72 1.63
C GLY A 37 12.80 -6.12 2.76
N ASP A 38 12.06 -5.18 3.34
CA ASP A 38 11.12 -5.50 4.41
C ASP A 38 9.71 -5.74 3.86
N SER A 39 8.78 -6.05 4.74
CA SER A 39 7.36 -6.07 4.43
C SER A 39 6.83 -4.66 4.21
N LEU A 40 5.66 -4.56 3.60
CA LEU A 40 5.02 -3.30 3.30
C LEU A 40 3.73 -3.17 4.09
N LEU A 41 3.56 -2.04 4.76
CA LEU A 41 2.31 -1.72 5.47
C LEU A 41 1.40 -0.94 4.52
N VAL A 42 0.17 -1.44 4.36
CA VAL A 42 -0.80 -0.85 3.43
C VAL A 42 -2.13 -0.59 4.12
N LEU A 43 -2.76 0.50 3.72
CA LEU A 43 -4.08 0.90 4.15
C LEU A 43 -4.99 0.91 2.93
N GLY A 44 -5.96 0.01 2.89
CA GLY A 44 -6.95 -0.03 1.82
C GLY A 44 -8.05 0.97 2.07
N VAL A 45 -8.27 1.87 1.11
CA VAL A 45 -9.32 2.90 1.21
C VAL A 45 -10.26 2.79 0.01
N PRO A 46 -11.53 3.23 0.16
CA PRO A 46 -12.44 3.19 -0.98
C PRO A 46 -11.92 4.04 -2.14
N GLU A 47 -11.91 3.47 -3.32
CA GLU A 47 -11.48 4.19 -4.53
C GLU A 47 -12.33 5.44 -4.78
N ALA A 48 -13.63 5.35 -4.53
CA ALA A 48 -14.54 6.47 -4.74
C ALA A 48 -14.20 7.69 -3.89
N GLY A 49 -13.52 7.49 -2.76
CA GLY A 49 -13.12 8.59 -1.87
C GLY A 49 -11.68 9.04 -2.06
N PHE A 50 -10.92 8.38 -2.94
CA PHE A 50 -9.51 8.72 -3.16
C PHE A 50 -9.36 9.71 -4.30
N ARG A 51 -8.56 10.78 -4.08
CA ARG A 51 -8.23 11.71 -5.14
C ARG A 51 -6.88 12.37 -4.90
N LEU A 52 -6.18 12.67 -5.96
CA LEU A 52 -4.97 13.48 -5.89
C LEU A 52 -5.38 14.94 -5.75
N THR A 53 -4.79 15.63 -4.79
CA THR A 53 -5.02 17.07 -4.58
C THR A 53 -3.91 17.91 -5.17
N ARG A 54 -2.77 17.25 -5.52
CA ARG A 54 -1.63 17.91 -6.13
C ARG A 54 -0.80 16.89 -6.90
N GLY A 55 -0.29 17.28 -8.06
CA GLY A 55 0.60 16.46 -8.83
C GLY A 55 -0.05 15.28 -9.53
N ALA A 56 0.79 14.39 -10.03
CA ALA A 56 0.36 13.17 -10.73
C ALA A 56 1.27 12.02 -10.34
N LEU A 57 0.73 10.81 -10.39
CA LEU A 57 1.49 9.58 -10.14
C LEU A 57 1.83 8.92 -11.46
N LYS A 58 3.02 8.32 -11.53
CA LYS A 58 3.44 7.53 -12.68
C LYS A 58 3.06 6.08 -12.42
N PRO A 59 2.33 5.43 -13.35
CA PRO A 59 1.96 4.02 -13.18
C PRO A 59 3.03 3.10 -13.72
N PHE A 60 3.14 1.92 -13.10
CA PHE A 60 3.92 0.80 -13.62
C PHE A 60 3.13 -0.48 -13.49
N ARG A 61 3.14 -1.29 -14.54
CA ARG A 61 2.55 -2.63 -14.57
C ARG A 61 3.51 -3.57 -15.28
N ARG A 62 3.69 -4.76 -14.72
CA ARG A 62 4.51 -5.78 -15.37
C ARG A 62 3.82 -6.24 -16.66
N SER A 63 4.60 -6.32 -17.73
CA SER A 63 4.09 -6.74 -19.04
C SER A 63 4.04 -8.27 -19.20
N ASP A 64 4.70 -8.99 -18.30
CA ASP A 64 4.82 -10.46 -18.38
C ASP A 64 3.78 -11.21 -17.54
N LEU A 65 2.85 -10.49 -16.88
CA LEU A 65 1.78 -11.08 -16.10
C LEU A 65 0.44 -10.89 -16.78
N ALA A 66 -0.44 -11.89 -16.65
CA ALA A 66 -1.78 -11.82 -17.23
C ALA A 66 -2.66 -10.79 -16.50
N LYS A 67 -2.51 -10.70 -15.17
CA LYS A 67 -3.29 -9.77 -14.34
C LYS A 67 -2.36 -8.99 -13.42
N PRO A 68 -1.56 -8.08 -13.98
CA PRO A 68 -0.64 -7.31 -13.15
C PRO A 68 -1.39 -6.28 -12.34
N VAL A 69 -0.89 -6.00 -11.12
CA VAL A 69 -1.37 -4.87 -10.35
C VAL A 69 -0.74 -3.58 -10.88
N THR A 70 -1.44 -2.46 -10.73
CA THR A 70 -0.91 -1.16 -11.09
C THR A 70 -0.24 -0.56 -9.85
N ARG A 71 1.04 -0.22 -10.00
CA ARG A 71 1.82 0.43 -8.96
C ARG A 71 2.04 1.87 -9.37
N GLU A 72 1.75 2.79 -8.46
CA GLU A 72 1.78 4.23 -8.77
C GLU A 72 2.74 4.94 -7.83
N PHE A 73 3.63 5.71 -8.41
CA PHE A 73 4.71 6.35 -7.65
C PHE A 73 4.97 7.77 -8.16
N CYS A 74 5.64 8.57 -7.33
CA CYS A 74 6.06 9.91 -7.71
C CYS A 74 7.23 9.84 -8.69
N ALA A 75 7.08 10.43 -9.87
CA ALA A 75 8.13 10.42 -10.88
C ALA A 75 9.36 11.23 -10.47
N ASN A 76 9.22 12.17 -9.53
CA ASN A 76 10.32 13.02 -9.08
C ASN A 76 11.16 12.36 -7.97
N CYS A 77 10.52 11.85 -6.91
CA CYS A 77 11.26 11.29 -5.78
C CYS A 77 11.18 9.78 -5.66
N GLY A 78 10.37 9.11 -6.48
CA GLY A 78 10.26 7.65 -6.48
C GLY A 78 9.43 7.05 -5.37
N THR A 79 8.78 7.85 -4.53
CA THR A 79 7.93 7.32 -3.47
C THR A 79 6.77 6.54 -4.07
N HIS A 80 6.64 5.26 -3.68
CA HIS A 80 5.45 4.48 -4.01
C HIS A 80 4.30 4.95 -3.12
N VAL A 81 3.21 5.37 -3.74
CA VAL A 81 2.08 5.96 -3.00
C VAL A 81 0.91 5.00 -2.97
N THR A 82 0.52 4.46 -4.11
CA THR A 82 -0.67 3.60 -4.21
C THR A 82 -0.39 2.34 -5.00
N THR A 83 -1.21 1.32 -4.73
CA THR A 83 -1.30 0.11 -5.55
C THR A 83 -2.77 -0.16 -5.81
N ARG A 84 -3.09 -0.49 -7.05
CA ARG A 84 -4.45 -0.88 -7.45
C ARG A 84 -4.43 -2.34 -7.81
N ALA A 85 -4.84 -3.18 -6.84
CA ALA A 85 -4.80 -4.63 -6.94
C ALA A 85 -6.19 -5.26 -7.03
N MET A 86 -7.22 -4.55 -6.56
CA MET A 86 -8.59 -5.06 -6.56
C MET A 86 -9.57 -3.93 -6.87
N PRO A 87 -10.73 -4.25 -7.51
CA PRO A 87 -11.72 -3.23 -7.84
C PRO A 87 -12.23 -2.52 -6.59
N GLY A 88 -12.40 -1.21 -6.69
CA GLY A 88 -13.04 -0.41 -5.67
C GLY A 88 -12.15 -0.04 -4.49
N VAL A 89 -10.89 -0.49 -4.46
CA VAL A 89 -9.98 -0.24 -3.34
C VAL A 89 -8.66 0.31 -3.86
N VAL A 90 -8.16 1.35 -3.19
CA VAL A 90 -6.82 1.89 -3.42
C VAL A 90 -5.98 1.53 -2.20
N MET A 91 -4.87 0.85 -2.41
CA MET A 91 -3.94 0.48 -1.34
C MET A 91 -2.91 1.58 -1.17
N VAL A 92 -3.06 2.37 -0.12
CA VAL A 92 -2.16 3.47 0.21
C VAL A 92 -1.01 2.95 1.06
N LYS A 93 0.21 3.40 0.78
CA LYS A 93 1.37 3.04 1.60
C LYS A 93 1.33 3.84 2.90
N VAL A 94 1.40 3.14 4.02
CA VAL A 94 1.24 3.75 5.35
C VAL A 94 2.26 4.87 5.59
N GLY A 95 3.49 4.70 5.10
CA GLY A 95 4.52 5.71 5.24
C GLY A 95 4.22 7.04 4.57
N THR A 96 3.25 7.08 3.63
CA THR A 96 2.85 8.32 2.95
C THR A 96 1.75 9.09 3.67
N LEU A 97 1.19 8.53 4.74
CA LEU A 97 0.15 9.21 5.53
C LEU A 97 0.76 10.36 6.32
N ASP A 98 0.07 11.50 6.35
CA ASP A 98 0.50 12.62 7.20
C ASP A 98 0.36 12.24 8.68
N ASP A 99 -0.76 11.63 9.04
CA ASP A 99 -1.01 11.11 10.38
C ASP A 99 -1.01 9.58 10.31
N ARG A 100 0.12 8.98 10.65
CA ARG A 100 0.27 7.53 10.57
C ARG A 100 -0.49 6.79 11.66
N SER A 101 -0.95 7.50 12.70
CA SER A 101 -1.78 6.88 13.74
C SER A 101 -3.13 6.38 13.20
N VAL A 102 -3.56 6.88 12.05
CA VAL A 102 -4.77 6.41 11.37
C VAL A 102 -4.68 4.92 11.03
N PHE A 103 -3.47 4.42 10.76
CA PHE A 103 -3.27 3.00 10.47
C PHE A 103 -3.53 2.13 11.71
N GLY A 104 -3.03 2.52 12.85
CA GLY A 104 -3.21 1.81 14.13
C GLY A 104 -2.50 0.47 14.25
N GLY A 105 -2.07 -0.11 13.15
CA GLY A 105 -1.40 -1.40 13.10
C GLY A 105 -2.09 -2.36 12.14
N PRO A 106 -1.36 -3.36 11.65
CA PRO A 106 -1.94 -4.32 10.71
C PRO A 106 -2.96 -5.22 11.42
N GLN A 107 -4.04 -5.53 10.71
CA GLN A 107 -5.08 -6.45 11.18
C GLN A 107 -4.90 -7.84 10.55
N MET A 108 -3.98 -7.97 9.60
CA MET A 108 -3.64 -9.23 8.96
C MET A 108 -2.25 -9.15 8.32
N ALA A 109 -1.59 -10.30 8.22
CA ALA A 109 -0.36 -10.46 7.46
C ALA A 109 -0.66 -11.31 6.22
N ILE A 110 -0.30 -10.81 5.05
CA ILE A 110 -0.60 -11.48 3.78
C ILE A 110 0.69 -11.79 3.02
N TYR A 111 0.60 -12.77 2.11
CA TYR A 111 1.72 -13.25 1.30
C TYR A 111 2.90 -13.70 2.16
N THR A 112 2.61 -14.39 3.26
CA THR A 112 3.65 -14.93 4.13
C THR A 112 4.46 -16.03 3.45
N CYS A 113 3.96 -16.58 2.32
CA CYS A 113 4.72 -17.54 1.52
C CYS A 113 6.05 -16.97 1.01
N ASP A 114 6.15 -15.65 0.86
CA ASP A 114 7.37 -14.98 0.41
C ASP A 114 8.23 -14.46 1.58
N LYS A 115 7.79 -14.69 2.81
CA LYS A 115 8.48 -14.21 4.01
C LYS A 115 9.90 -14.79 4.09
N GLN A 116 10.85 -13.93 4.46
CA GLN A 116 12.24 -14.32 4.67
C GLN A 116 12.53 -14.52 6.17
N PRO A 117 13.61 -15.24 6.53
CA PRO A 117 13.90 -15.48 7.95
C PRO A 117 14.07 -14.23 8.81
N TYR A 118 14.51 -13.13 8.19
CA TYR A 118 14.70 -11.87 8.93
C TYR A 118 13.40 -11.06 9.09
N HIS A 119 12.32 -11.45 8.41
CA HIS A 119 11.04 -10.76 8.56
C HIS A 119 10.36 -11.13 9.87
N ARG A 120 9.66 -10.19 10.46
CA ARG A 120 8.88 -10.40 11.68
C ARG A 120 7.40 -10.28 11.36
N VAL A 121 6.66 -11.33 11.73
CA VAL A 121 5.21 -11.37 11.56
C VAL A 121 4.60 -11.20 12.95
N PRO A 122 3.69 -10.23 13.15
CA PRO A 122 3.01 -10.11 14.43
C PRO A 122 2.29 -11.42 14.81
N SER A 123 2.39 -11.82 16.08
CA SER A 123 1.84 -13.10 16.54
C SER A 123 0.36 -13.02 16.90
N ASP A 124 -0.19 -11.82 16.98
CA ASP A 124 -1.55 -11.57 17.48
C ASP A 124 -2.57 -11.25 16.38
N ILE A 125 -2.19 -11.47 15.12
CA ILE A 125 -3.06 -11.20 13.97
C ILE A 125 -3.16 -12.44 13.07
N PRO A 126 -4.26 -12.58 12.31
CA PRO A 126 -4.37 -13.64 11.31
C PRO A 126 -3.28 -13.53 10.25
N THR A 127 -2.78 -14.67 9.80
CA THR A 127 -1.77 -14.73 8.75
C THR A 127 -2.28 -15.58 7.59
N PHE A 128 -1.94 -15.18 6.37
CA PHE A 128 -2.37 -15.86 5.15
C PHE A 128 -1.17 -16.03 4.24
N GLU A 129 -1.03 -17.22 3.65
CA GLU A 129 0.07 -17.48 2.71
C GLU A 129 0.01 -16.58 1.48
N LYS A 130 -1.19 -16.22 1.05
CA LYS A 130 -1.44 -15.24 -0.02
C LYS A 130 -2.48 -14.25 0.47
N LEU A 131 -3.60 -14.09 -0.23
CA LEU A 131 -4.69 -13.23 0.21
C LEU A 131 -5.64 -14.01 1.13
N PRO A 132 -6.43 -13.30 1.96
CA PRO A 132 -7.49 -13.95 2.73
C PRO A 132 -8.48 -14.62 1.79
N THR A 133 -8.94 -15.81 2.16
CA THR A 133 -9.92 -16.56 1.38
C THR A 133 -11.14 -16.91 2.21
#